data_e91dde33286333fef284b7731b6d1c64
#
_entry.id   e91dde33286333fef284b7731b6d1c64
#
_cell.length_a   1.000
_cell.length_b   1.000
_cell.length_c   1.000
_cell.angle_alpha   90.00
_cell.angle_beta   90.00
_cell.angle_gamma   90.00
#
_symmetry.space_group_name_H-M   'P 1'
#
loop_
_entity.id
_entity.type
_entity.pdbx_description
1 polymer ?
#
loop_
_entity_poly.entity_id
_entity_poly.type
_entity_poly.pdbx_seq_one_letter_code
_entity_poly.pdbx_strand_id
1 'polypeptide(L)'
;MTATESTLESPDVVVVGGGPAGASAAVFTARYGLETLVFDRGNAALPRCAYLENYPGFPAGVPVEDFRSLLAAHVDEAGGDRREERVESVARTDDGAFRVATDEGTTVETTAIVAAAWYDGSYLRDLEEPSMFTTDDHHGETIERFDPDYADADGRTPLEGLYVASPAGARSAQAVVAAGNGAHVARSLIEDRRREEGFAGDVAPEFDWLRSTGEFSGEWADRDRWREYAENELPEDLPADRRAELRDRVVDRAFDTRVSDSEAAARADHGRERLLDVLGHDAVLDAIPDEKIRSYLDGESDP
;
A
#
# COMPACT_ATOMS: atom_id res chain seq x y z
N MET A 1 4.90 -24.50 -9.99
CA MET A 1 5.82 -24.05 -8.92
C MET A 1 4.99 -23.97 -7.66
N THR A 2 5.30 -24.78 -6.66
CA THR A 2 4.61 -24.77 -5.36
C THR A 2 4.91 -23.42 -4.70
N ALA A 3 3.87 -22.63 -4.45
CA ALA A 3 3.98 -21.44 -3.61
C ALA A 3 4.57 -21.88 -2.26
N THR A 4 5.68 -21.29 -1.89
CA THR A 4 6.21 -21.40 -0.53
C THR A 4 5.22 -20.64 0.34
N GLU A 5 4.46 -21.34 1.18
CA GLU A 5 3.67 -20.71 2.24
C GLU A 5 4.65 -19.89 3.09
N SER A 6 4.63 -18.58 2.92
CA SER A 6 5.32 -17.66 3.80
C SER A 6 4.54 -17.67 5.11
N THR A 7 5.18 -18.13 6.18
CA THR A 7 4.62 -18.12 7.53
C THR A 7 5.04 -16.85 8.24
N LEU A 8 4.55 -15.68 7.80
CA LEU A 8 4.64 -14.46 8.61
C LEU A 8 3.69 -14.63 9.81
N GLU A 9 4.24 -15.05 10.95
CA GLU A 9 3.50 -15.19 12.20
C GLU A 9 3.27 -13.82 12.88
N SER A 10 4.15 -12.84 12.62
CA SER A 10 4.11 -11.50 13.21
C SER A 10 4.53 -10.43 12.21
N PRO A 11 3.70 -10.12 11.20
CA PRO A 11 3.99 -9.03 10.26
C PRO A 11 3.99 -7.67 10.97
N ASP A 12 4.76 -6.72 10.44
CA ASP A 12 4.75 -5.33 10.92
C ASP A 12 3.37 -4.67 10.72
N VAL A 13 2.72 -5.00 9.59
CA VAL A 13 1.44 -4.42 9.19
C VAL A 13 0.53 -5.51 8.64
N VAL A 14 -0.70 -5.57 9.14
CA VAL A 14 -1.78 -6.33 8.53
C VAL A 14 -2.73 -5.38 7.82
N VAL A 15 -2.97 -5.64 6.53
CA VAL A 15 -3.97 -4.93 5.71
C VAL A 15 -5.19 -5.82 5.57
N VAL A 16 -6.35 -5.35 6.03
CA VAL A 16 -7.61 -6.08 5.92
C VAL A 16 -8.39 -5.60 4.70
N GLY A 17 -8.37 -6.40 3.63
CA GLY A 17 -8.99 -6.13 2.33
C GLY A 17 -7.97 -5.77 1.24
N GLY A 18 -7.95 -6.53 0.13
CA GLY A 18 -7.05 -6.35 -1.00
C GLY A 18 -7.66 -5.58 -2.18
N GLY A 19 -8.72 -4.80 -1.94
CA GLY A 19 -9.26 -3.87 -2.93
C GLY A 19 -8.31 -2.69 -3.22
N PRO A 20 -8.74 -1.68 -4.03
CA PRO A 20 -7.86 -0.57 -4.42
C PRO A 20 -7.20 0.16 -3.24
N ALA A 21 -7.93 0.37 -2.14
CA ALA A 21 -7.39 1.01 -0.95
C ALA A 21 -6.32 0.14 -0.26
N GLY A 22 -6.65 -1.13 -0.01
CA GLY A 22 -5.73 -2.03 0.70
C GLY A 22 -4.52 -2.41 -0.13
N ALA A 23 -4.68 -2.68 -1.43
CA ALA A 23 -3.56 -2.95 -2.32
C ALA A 23 -2.60 -1.76 -2.39
N SER A 24 -3.13 -0.52 -2.53
CA SER A 24 -2.28 0.67 -2.49
C SER A 24 -1.57 0.83 -1.15
N ALA A 25 -2.26 0.62 -0.03
CA ALA A 25 -1.63 0.68 1.28
C ALA A 25 -0.51 -0.35 1.41
N ALA A 26 -0.76 -1.60 1.01
CA ALA A 26 0.21 -2.69 1.07
C ALA A 26 1.45 -2.41 0.21
N VAL A 27 1.26 -1.88 -1.01
CA VAL A 27 2.39 -1.49 -1.88
C VAL A 27 3.30 -0.47 -1.18
N PHE A 28 2.73 0.56 -0.55
CA PHE A 28 3.53 1.59 0.12
C PHE A 28 4.22 1.04 1.36
N THR A 29 3.56 0.26 2.20
CA THR A 29 4.16 -0.30 3.42
C THR A 29 5.25 -1.33 3.09
N ALA A 30 5.02 -2.22 2.13
CA ALA A 30 6.01 -3.21 1.70
C ALA A 30 7.24 -2.55 1.03
N ARG A 31 7.04 -1.56 0.15
CA ARG A 31 8.15 -0.81 -0.48
C ARG A 31 8.95 0.02 0.52
N TYR A 32 8.34 0.43 1.62
CA TYR A 32 9.09 1.05 2.72
C TYR A 32 9.97 0.04 3.46
N GLY A 33 9.70 -1.25 3.34
CA GLY A 33 10.44 -2.35 3.96
C GLY A 33 9.75 -2.94 5.19
N LEU A 34 8.47 -2.64 5.40
CA LEU A 34 7.67 -3.27 6.45
C LEU A 34 7.19 -4.65 5.99
N GLU A 35 7.29 -5.66 6.85
CA GLU A 35 6.69 -6.97 6.65
C GLU A 35 5.16 -6.80 6.60
N THR A 36 4.60 -6.82 5.39
CA THR A 36 3.19 -6.49 5.11
C THR A 36 2.42 -7.73 4.71
N LEU A 37 1.35 -8.04 5.44
CA LEU A 37 0.43 -9.15 5.14
C LEU A 37 -0.95 -8.58 4.77
N VAL A 38 -1.49 -8.99 3.63
CA VAL A 38 -2.83 -8.63 3.15
C VAL A 38 -3.76 -9.83 3.26
N PHE A 39 -4.88 -9.66 3.94
CA PHE A 39 -5.99 -10.61 3.90
C PHE A 39 -7.04 -10.13 2.90
N ASP A 40 -7.25 -10.86 1.80
CA ASP A 40 -8.25 -10.55 0.78
C ASP A 40 -9.06 -11.78 0.38
N ARG A 41 -10.27 -11.87 0.85
CA ARG A 41 -11.22 -12.92 0.44
C ARG A 41 -11.69 -12.81 -1.01
N GLY A 42 -11.32 -11.75 -1.74
CA GLY A 42 -11.79 -11.51 -3.10
C GLY A 42 -13.21 -10.93 -3.20
N ASN A 43 -13.89 -10.64 -2.09
CA ASN A 43 -15.26 -10.15 -2.06
C ASN A 43 -15.33 -8.62 -1.90
N ALA A 44 -14.56 -7.89 -2.72
CA ALA A 44 -14.58 -6.43 -2.75
C ALA A 44 -15.84 -5.87 -3.45
N ALA A 45 -16.01 -4.56 -3.42
CA ALA A 45 -17.08 -3.89 -4.17
C ALA A 45 -16.86 -3.92 -5.69
N LEU A 46 -15.61 -4.04 -6.14
CA LEU A 46 -15.21 -4.07 -7.55
C LEU A 46 -15.94 -5.12 -8.40
N PRO A 47 -16.16 -6.39 -7.97
CA PRO A 47 -16.91 -7.37 -8.76
C PRO A 47 -18.35 -6.97 -9.10
N ARG A 48 -18.90 -5.93 -8.47
CA ARG A 48 -20.21 -5.37 -8.83
C ARG A 48 -20.13 -4.41 -10.01
N CYS A 49 -18.92 -3.97 -10.38
CA CYS A 49 -18.66 -3.13 -11.54
C CYS A 49 -18.50 -4.04 -12.77
N ALA A 50 -19.21 -3.75 -13.84
CA ALA A 50 -19.12 -4.53 -15.09
C ALA A 50 -17.80 -4.27 -15.84
N TYR A 51 -17.32 -3.03 -15.75
CA TYR A 51 -16.11 -2.58 -16.44
C TYR A 51 -15.59 -1.28 -15.77
N LEU A 52 -14.28 -1.09 -15.69
CA LEU A 52 -13.68 0.07 -15.02
C LEU A 52 -13.13 1.06 -16.06
N GLU A 53 -13.86 2.17 -16.31
CA GLU A 53 -13.51 3.18 -17.33
C GLU A 53 -12.84 4.43 -16.77
N ASN A 54 -12.93 4.64 -15.46
CA ASN A 54 -12.56 5.91 -14.82
C ASN A 54 -11.32 5.81 -13.92
N TYR A 55 -10.43 4.85 -14.21
CA TYR A 55 -9.15 4.75 -13.51
C TYR A 55 -8.04 5.26 -14.45
N PRO A 56 -7.34 6.38 -14.12
CA PRO A 56 -6.26 6.91 -14.93
C PRO A 56 -5.15 5.89 -15.14
N GLY A 57 -4.62 5.83 -16.38
CA GLY A 57 -3.65 4.83 -16.81
C GLY A 57 -4.24 3.77 -17.75
N PHE A 58 -5.58 3.68 -17.84
CA PHE A 58 -6.29 2.79 -18.76
C PHE A 58 -7.16 3.62 -19.73
N PRO A 59 -6.64 4.08 -20.89
CA PRO A 59 -7.29 5.06 -21.75
C PRO A 59 -8.69 4.67 -22.27
N ALA A 60 -8.96 3.38 -22.38
CA ALA A 60 -10.27 2.83 -22.78
C ALA A 60 -10.93 2.03 -21.65
N GLY A 61 -10.41 2.12 -20.42
CA GLY A 61 -10.82 1.29 -19.31
C GLY A 61 -10.08 -0.05 -19.24
N VAL A 62 -10.47 -0.87 -18.27
CA VAL A 62 -9.89 -2.19 -18.01
C VAL A 62 -10.96 -3.14 -17.47
N PRO A 63 -10.97 -4.43 -17.85
CA PRO A 63 -11.80 -5.44 -17.21
C PRO A 63 -11.51 -5.49 -15.69
N VAL A 64 -12.54 -5.65 -14.88
CA VAL A 64 -12.41 -5.64 -13.42
C VAL A 64 -11.51 -6.78 -12.92
N GLU A 65 -11.54 -7.93 -13.60
CA GLU A 65 -10.71 -9.08 -13.27
C GLU A 65 -9.22 -8.79 -13.52
N ASP A 66 -8.89 -8.23 -14.68
CA ASP A 66 -7.51 -7.82 -15.00
C ASP A 66 -7.01 -6.77 -14.03
N PHE A 67 -7.84 -5.79 -13.70
CA PHE A 67 -7.49 -4.75 -12.72
C PHE A 67 -7.19 -5.34 -11.34
N ARG A 68 -7.98 -6.31 -10.87
CA ARG A 68 -7.73 -7.01 -9.60
C ARG A 68 -6.45 -7.82 -9.66
N SER A 69 -6.21 -8.52 -10.76
CA SER A 69 -4.98 -9.29 -10.97
C SER A 69 -3.73 -8.39 -10.96
N LEU A 70 -3.84 -7.21 -11.58
CA LEU A 70 -2.78 -6.20 -11.57
C LEU A 70 -2.51 -5.63 -10.16
N LEU A 71 -3.55 -5.36 -9.37
CA LEU A 71 -3.40 -4.93 -7.98
C LEU A 71 -2.71 -6.00 -7.14
N ALA A 72 -3.14 -7.26 -7.28
CA ALA A 72 -2.56 -8.39 -6.58
C ALA A 72 -1.08 -8.59 -6.94
N ALA A 73 -0.77 -8.63 -8.24
CA ALA A 73 0.60 -8.74 -8.72
C ALA A 73 1.50 -7.58 -8.26
N HIS A 74 0.94 -6.37 -8.12
CA HIS A 74 1.71 -5.22 -7.64
C HIS A 74 2.05 -5.35 -6.16
N VAL A 75 1.14 -5.89 -5.33
CA VAL A 75 1.44 -6.18 -3.91
C VAL A 75 2.56 -7.22 -3.82
N ASP A 76 2.48 -8.30 -4.60
CA ASP A 76 3.50 -9.35 -4.63
C ASP A 76 4.86 -8.80 -5.08
N GLU A 77 4.89 -7.97 -6.13
CA GLU A 77 6.10 -7.34 -6.67
C GLU A 77 6.72 -6.34 -5.67
N ALA A 78 5.90 -5.70 -4.85
CA ALA A 78 6.34 -4.81 -3.78
C ALA A 78 6.93 -5.56 -2.57
N GLY A 79 6.78 -6.88 -2.51
CA GLY A 79 7.23 -7.72 -1.40
C GLY A 79 6.20 -7.92 -0.29
N GLY A 80 4.93 -7.61 -0.55
CA GLY A 80 3.83 -7.91 0.37
C GLY A 80 3.35 -9.36 0.23
N ASP A 81 3.02 -9.99 1.33
CA ASP A 81 2.36 -11.29 1.35
C ASP A 81 0.84 -11.14 1.24
N ARG A 82 0.17 -12.07 0.55
CA ARG A 82 -1.29 -12.09 0.44
C ARG A 82 -1.85 -13.45 0.81
N ARG A 83 -2.99 -13.43 1.54
CA ARG A 83 -3.78 -14.63 1.84
C ARG A 83 -5.23 -14.41 1.45
N GLU A 84 -5.80 -15.40 0.76
CA GLU A 84 -7.22 -15.39 0.33
C GLU A 84 -8.14 -15.83 1.47
N GLU A 85 -8.05 -15.15 2.59
CA GLU A 85 -8.79 -15.43 3.82
C GLU A 85 -9.60 -14.19 4.23
N ARG A 86 -10.68 -14.44 4.94
CA ARG A 86 -11.48 -13.36 5.54
C ARG A 86 -11.10 -13.16 6.99
N VAL A 87 -10.76 -11.94 7.36
CA VAL A 87 -10.62 -11.57 8.76
C VAL A 87 -12.00 -11.59 9.42
N GLU A 88 -12.15 -12.37 10.50
CA GLU A 88 -13.36 -12.45 11.30
C GLU A 88 -13.29 -11.58 12.55
N SER A 89 -12.11 -11.48 13.16
CA SER A 89 -11.94 -10.65 14.35
C SER A 89 -10.56 -10.04 14.46
N VAL A 90 -10.54 -8.88 15.11
CA VAL A 90 -9.34 -8.17 15.56
C VAL A 90 -9.54 -7.83 17.02
N ALA A 91 -8.61 -8.26 17.88
CA ALA A 91 -8.63 -7.99 19.31
C ALA A 91 -7.30 -7.40 19.77
N ARG A 92 -7.29 -6.70 20.89
CA ARG A 92 -6.04 -6.29 21.56
C ARG A 92 -5.44 -7.44 22.35
N THR A 93 -4.11 -7.54 22.30
CA THR A 93 -3.34 -8.41 23.18
C THR A 93 -2.98 -7.67 24.48
N ASP A 94 -2.54 -8.40 25.50
CA ASP A 94 -2.19 -7.83 26.81
C ASP A 94 -1.00 -6.84 26.74
N ASP A 95 -0.14 -7.00 25.75
CA ASP A 95 1.02 -6.13 25.47
C ASP A 95 0.71 -4.96 24.52
N GLY A 96 -0.56 -4.85 24.09
CA GLY A 96 -1.05 -3.74 23.29
C GLY A 96 -0.92 -3.92 21.77
N ALA A 97 -0.45 -5.07 21.29
CA ALA A 97 -0.50 -5.45 19.88
C ALA A 97 -1.93 -5.82 19.44
N PHE A 98 -2.10 -6.17 18.18
CA PHE A 98 -3.36 -6.69 17.64
C PHE A 98 -3.22 -8.17 17.32
N ARG A 99 -4.24 -8.95 17.68
CA ARG A 99 -4.42 -10.32 17.22
C ARG A 99 -5.51 -10.35 16.17
N VAL A 100 -5.16 -10.81 14.97
CA VAL A 100 -6.07 -10.93 13.82
C VAL A 100 -6.37 -12.40 13.59
N ALA A 101 -7.64 -12.77 13.57
CA ALA A 101 -8.10 -14.13 13.31
C ALA A 101 -8.97 -14.18 12.05
N THR A 102 -8.86 -15.28 11.29
CA THR A 102 -9.56 -15.49 10.02
C THR A 102 -10.55 -16.66 10.08
N ASP A 103 -11.43 -16.74 9.08
CA ASP A 103 -12.40 -17.82 8.89
C ASP A 103 -11.75 -19.18 8.54
N GLU A 104 -10.50 -19.19 8.12
CA GLU A 104 -9.70 -20.40 7.85
C GLU A 104 -8.96 -20.88 9.13
N GLY A 105 -9.07 -20.14 10.24
CA GLY A 105 -8.41 -20.44 11.51
C GLY A 105 -6.98 -19.92 11.63
N THR A 106 -6.53 -19.13 10.68
CA THR A 106 -5.24 -18.42 10.77
C THR A 106 -5.31 -17.37 11.86
N THR A 107 -4.24 -17.26 12.65
CA THR A 107 -4.07 -16.19 13.65
C THR A 107 -2.68 -15.58 13.50
N VAL A 108 -2.62 -14.27 13.43
CA VAL A 108 -1.36 -13.51 13.39
C VAL A 108 -1.39 -12.36 14.39
N GLU A 109 -0.23 -11.94 14.86
CA GLU A 109 -0.09 -10.76 15.72
C GLU A 109 0.67 -9.67 14.96
N THR A 110 0.25 -8.41 15.15
CA THR A 110 0.84 -7.26 14.47
C THR A 110 0.77 -6.02 15.35
N THR A 111 1.65 -5.07 15.12
CA THR A 111 1.61 -3.76 15.80
C THR A 111 0.76 -2.73 15.07
N ALA A 112 0.46 -2.96 13.77
CA ALA A 112 -0.35 -2.02 12.99
C ALA A 112 -1.34 -2.73 12.08
N ILE A 113 -2.55 -2.14 11.96
CA ILE A 113 -3.61 -2.60 11.08
C ILE A 113 -4.05 -1.46 10.17
N VAL A 114 -4.17 -1.75 8.88
CA VAL A 114 -4.88 -0.90 7.92
C VAL A 114 -6.22 -1.56 7.59
N ALA A 115 -7.30 -1.01 8.15
CA ALA A 115 -8.66 -1.41 7.83
C ALA A 115 -9.04 -0.86 6.44
N ALA A 116 -9.13 -1.74 5.44
CA ALA A 116 -9.40 -1.40 4.05
C ALA A 116 -10.54 -2.22 3.43
N ALA A 117 -11.26 -2.99 4.24
CA ALA A 117 -12.37 -3.82 3.78
C ALA A 117 -13.66 -2.99 3.66
N TRP A 118 -14.34 -3.13 2.53
CA TRP A 118 -15.64 -2.51 2.26
C TRP A 118 -16.79 -3.42 2.76
N TYR A 119 -16.88 -3.64 4.05
CA TYR A 119 -18.03 -4.26 4.71
C TYR A 119 -18.28 -3.59 6.06
N ASP A 120 -19.18 -4.11 6.86
CA ASP A 120 -19.76 -3.43 8.03
C ASP A 120 -18.79 -3.12 9.19
N GLY A 121 -17.53 -3.52 9.08
CA GLY A 121 -16.50 -3.33 10.11
C GLY A 121 -16.67 -4.27 11.32
N SER A 122 -17.57 -5.26 11.25
CA SER A 122 -17.89 -6.17 12.38
C SER A 122 -16.67 -6.89 12.93
N TYR A 123 -15.64 -7.13 12.11
CA TYR A 123 -14.38 -7.74 12.53
C TYR A 123 -13.55 -6.90 13.54
N LEU A 124 -13.91 -5.63 13.72
CA LEU A 124 -13.26 -4.71 14.67
C LEU A 124 -13.99 -4.65 16.03
N ARG A 125 -15.11 -5.38 16.22
CA ARG A 125 -15.92 -5.29 17.44
C ARG A 125 -15.20 -5.79 18.70
N ASP A 126 -14.31 -6.75 18.54
CA ASP A 126 -13.54 -7.31 19.66
C ASP A 126 -12.44 -6.34 20.17
N LEU A 127 -12.28 -5.18 19.53
CA LEU A 127 -11.51 -4.07 20.07
C LEU A 127 -12.21 -3.33 21.21
N GLU A 128 -13.50 -3.65 21.45
CA GLU A 128 -14.32 -3.10 22.53
C GLU A 128 -14.41 -1.56 22.55
N GLU A 129 -14.39 -0.94 21.36
CA GLU A 129 -14.43 0.51 21.19
C GLU A 129 -15.79 0.95 20.58
N PRO A 130 -16.79 1.23 21.43
CA PRO A 130 -18.14 1.54 20.96
C PRO A 130 -18.23 2.75 20.05
N SER A 131 -17.31 3.72 20.16
CA SER A 131 -17.27 4.92 19.33
C SER A 131 -16.91 4.65 17.87
N MET A 132 -16.42 3.43 17.55
CA MET A 132 -16.20 2.96 16.17
C MET A 132 -17.48 2.75 15.38
N PHE A 133 -18.62 2.62 16.06
CA PHE A 133 -19.85 2.20 15.41
C PHE A 133 -20.93 3.25 15.61
N THR A 134 -21.68 3.49 14.55
CA THR A 134 -22.84 4.37 14.55
C THR A 134 -24.06 3.61 14.08
N THR A 135 -25.25 4.11 14.43
CA THR A 135 -26.52 3.55 13.98
C THR A 135 -27.11 4.41 12.87
N ASP A 136 -27.59 3.75 11.82
CA ASP A 136 -28.27 4.41 10.72
C ASP A 136 -29.69 3.83 10.55
N ASP A 137 -30.65 4.67 10.20
CA ASP A 137 -32.02 4.22 9.92
C ASP A 137 -32.14 3.93 8.41
N HIS A 138 -32.22 2.65 8.08
CA HIS A 138 -32.35 2.22 6.69
C HIS A 138 -33.72 1.53 6.51
N HIS A 139 -34.64 2.22 5.82
CA HIS A 139 -36.01 1.74 5.56
C HIS A 139 -36.83 1.37 6.82
N GLY A 140 -36.58 2.03 7.96
CA GLY A 140 -37.29 1.79 9.23
C GLY A 140 -36.67 0.68 10.10
N GLU A 141 -35.50 0.17 9.72
CA GLU A 141 -34.67 -0.72 10.55
C GLU A 141 -33.41 0.03 10.97
N THR A 142 -33.11 0.00 12.26
CA THR A 142 -31.89 0.56 12.81
C THR A 142 -30.74 -0.43 12.54
N ILE A 143 -29.79 -0.05 11.69
CA ILE A 143 -28.62 -0.86 11.34
C ILE A 143 -27.40 -0.21 11.98
N GLU A 144 -26.64 -0.99 12.72
CA GLU A 144 -25.34 -0.57 13.24
C GLU A 144 -24.26 -0.81 12.16
N ARG A 145 -23.42 0.18 11.94
CA ARG A 145 -22.32 0.12 10.98
C ARG A 145 -21.07 0.82 11.54
N PHE A 146 -19.92 0.49 10.97
CA PHE A 146 -18.70 1.24 11.24
C PHE A 146 -18.90 2.72 10.88
N ASP A 147 -18.48 3.61 11.78
CA ASP A 147 -18.55 5.06 11.55
C ASP A 147 -17.40 5.50 10.62
N PRO A 148 -17.69 5.94 9.40
CA PRO A 148 -16.63 6.38 8.47
C PRO A 148 -15.90 7.63 8.94
N ASP A 149 -16.41 8.36 9.93
CA ASP A 149 -15.80 9.54 10.53
C ASP A 149 -15.01 9.21 11.82
N TYR A 150 -14.93 7.93 12.21
CA TYR A 150 -14.11 7.47 13.34
C TYR A 150 -12.61 7.74 13.15
N ALA A 151 -12.13 7.68 11.92
CA ALA A 151 -10.77 8.06 11.57
C ALA A 151 -10.70 9.52 11.09
N ASP A 152 -9.58 10.17 11.35
CA ASP A 152 -9.31 11.51 10.83
C ASP A 152 -9.05 11.53 9.31
N ALA A 153 -8.69 12.69 8.77
CA ALA A 153 -8.43 12.88 7.35
C ALA A 153 -7.23 12.06 6.85
N ASP A 154 -6.32 11.71 7.73
CA ASP A 154 -5.11 10.96 7.45
C ASP A 154 -5.27 9.46 7.74
N GLY A 155 -6.47 9.04 8.11
CA GLY A 155 -6.82 7.66 8.41
C GLY A 155 -6.43 7.18 9.80
N ARG A 156 -5.89 8.06 10.65
CA ARG A 156 -5.56 7.75 12.04
C ARG A 156 -6.81 7.62 12.88
N THR A 157 -6.82 6.67 13.78
CA THR A 157 -7.90 6.48 14.76
C THR A 157 -7.42 6.83 16.17
N PRO A 158 -8.34 7.00 17.14
CA PRO A 158 -7.98 7.10 18.56
C PRO A 158 -7.23 5.90 19.11
N LEU A 159 -7.33 4.73 18.46
CA LEU A 159 -6.57 3.53 18.81
C LEU A 159 -5.23 3.52 18.09
N GLU A 160 -4.15 3.69 18.83
CA GLU A 160 -2.79 3.61 18.31
C GLU A 160 -2.56 2.30 17.53
N GLY A 161 -1.94 2.42 16.35
CA GLY A 161 -1.68 1.31 15.45
C GLY A 161 -2.87 0.90 14.57
N LEU A 162 -4.07 1.45 14.76
CA LEU A 162 -5.22 1.19 13.88
C LEU A 162 -5.44 2.37 12.94
N TYR A 163 -5.42 2.08 11.64
CA TYR A 163 -5.65 3.03 10.56
C TYR A 163 -6.83 2.59 9.70
N VAL A 164 -7.59 3.55 9.15
CA VAL A 164 -8.77 3.27 8.32
C VAL A 164 -8.58 3.86 6.92
N ALA A 165 -8.44 2.99 5.94
CA ALA A 165 -8.40 3.37 4.54
C ALA A 165 -9.77 3.19 3.84
N SER A 166 -10.60 2.27 4.33
CA SER A 166 -11.97 2.01 3.86
C SER A 166 -12.77 1.23 4.93
N PRO A 167 -14.04 1.58 5.20
CA PRO A 167 -14.78 2.70 4.61
C PRO A 167 -14.30 4.06 5.13
N ALA A 168 -14.25 5.06 4.26
CA ALA A 168 -13.81 6.42 4.59
C ALA A 168 -14.71 7.45 3.88
N GLY A 169 -16.01 7.35 4.07
CA GLY A 169 -17.00 8.23 3.46
C GLY A 169 -16.86 8.27 1.93
N ALA A 170 -16.87 9.47 1.35
CA ALA A 170 -16.78 9.66 -0.11
C ALA A 170 -15.44 9.17 -0.73
N ARG A 171 -14.38 9.04 0.07
CA ARG A 171 -13.07 8.55 -0.39
C ARG A 171 -13.04 7.06 -0.73
N SER A 172 -14.08 6.32 -0.39
CA SER A 172 -14.24 4.89 -0.75
C SER A 172 -15.16 4.65 -1.95
N ALA A 173 -15.75 5.72 -2.52
CA ALA A 173 -16.81 5.60 -3.52
C ALA A 173 -16.32 5.27 -4.95
N GLN A 174 -15.05 5.55 -5.27
CA GLN A 174 -14.46 5.34 -6.59
C GLN A 174 -13.09 4.62 -6.44
N ALA A 175 -12.78 3.70 -7.35
CA ALA A 175 -11.56 2.90 -7.28
C ALA A 175 -10.29 3.74 -7.17
N VAL A 176 -10.15 4.78 -7.99
CA VAL A 176 -8.97 5.66 -7.97
C VAL A 176 -8.89 6.49 -6.69
N VAL A 177 -10.04 6.94 -6.16
CA VAL A 177 -10.09 7.70 -4.90
C VAL A 177 -9.76 6.79 -3.73
N ALA A 178 -10.28 5.57 -3.72
CA ALA A 178 -9.96 4.56 -2.71
C ALA A 178 -8.47 4.19 -2.74
N ALA A 179 -7.88 3.98 -3.92
CA ALA A 179 -6.46 3.71 -4.06
C ALA A 179 -5.60 4.86 -3.53
N GLY A 180 -5.92 6.11 -3.90
CA GLY A 180 -5.23 7.30 -3.39
C GLY A 180 -5.35 7.44 -1.87
N ASN A 181 -6.52 7.14 -1.30
CA ASN A 181 -6.71 7.15 0.14
C ASN A 181 -5.87 6.06 0.84
N GLY A 182 -5.83 4.83 0.29
CA GLY A 182 -5.01 3.75 0.84
C GLY A 182 -3.52 4.11 0.86
N ALA A 183 -3.01 4.67 -0.23
CA ALA A 183 -1.63 5.17 -0.30
C ALA A 183 -1.36 6.28 0.72
N HIS A 184 -2.32 7.22 0.89
CA HIS A 184 -2.21 8.31 1.85
C HIS A 184 -2.15 7.78 3.29
N VAL A 185 -3.05 6.87 3.66
CA VAL A 185 -3.11 6.25 4.98
C VAL A 185 -1.82 5.45 5.30
N ALA A 186 -1.30 4.70 4.32
CA ALA A 186 -0.03 4.00 4.49
C ALA A 186 1.13 4.96 4.76
N ARG A 187 1.17 6.11 4.09
CA ARG A 187 2.18 7.14 4.36
C ARG A 187 2.04 7.73 5.76
N SER A 188 0.80 7.92 6.25
CA SER A 188 0.55 8.36 7.62
C SER A 188 1.07 7.35 8.64
N LEU A 189 0.81 6.05 8.42
CA LEU A 189 1.35 4.96 9.24
C LEU A 189 2.89 4.98 9.25
N ILE A 190 3.52 5.09 8.08
CA ILE A 190 4.98 5.13 7.96
C ILE A 190 5.55 6.35 8.68
N GLU A 191 4.93 7.53 8.52
CA GLU A 191 5.33 8.74 9.21
C GLU A 191 5.25 8.59 10.73
N ASP A 192 4.17 8.02 11.25
CA ASP A 192 3.98 7.80 12.68
C ASP A 192 5.07 6.87 13.24
N ARG A 193 5.35 5.75 12.58
CA ARG A 193 6.47 4.85 12.95
C ARG A 193 7.81 5.57 12.93
N ARG A 194 8.06 6.39 11.93
CA ARG A 194 9.30 7.18 11.85
C ARG A 194 9.39 8.19 13.00
N ARG A 195 8.28 8.80 13.39
CA ARG A 195 8.24 9.71 14.56
C ARG A 195 8.51 8.95 15.86
N GLU A 196 7.98 7.75 16.03
CA GLU A 196 8.29 6.87 17.16
C GLU A 196 9.78 6.48 17.21
N GLU A 197 10.42 6.30 16.06
CA GLU A 197 11.84 6.06 15.94
C GLU A 197 12.70 7.30 16.27
N GLY A 198 12.11 8.50 16.29
CA GLY A 198 12.76 9.77 16.61
C GLY A 198 12.99 10.71 15.42
N PHE A 199 12.48 10.38 14.21
CA PHE A 199 12.47 11.36 13.13
C PHE A 199 11.49 12.48 13.42
N ALA A 200 11.81 13.72 12.98
CA ALA A 200 10.97 14.89 13.17
C ALA A 200 11.03 15.83 11.95
N GLY A 201 10.34 16.95 12.02
CA GLY A 201 10.34 17.96 10.97
C GLY A 201 10.06 17.39 9.59
N ASP A 202 10.76 17.90 8.60
CA ASP A 202 10.61 17.53 7.19
C ASP A 202 11.23 16.16 6.85
N VAL A 203 11.97 15.53 7.79
CA VAL A 203 12.53 14.19 7.61
C VAL A 203 11.68 13.09 8.24
N ALA A 204 10.57 13.41 8.91
CA ALA A 204 9.62 12.41 9.40
C ALA A 204 8.77 11.79 8.28
N PRO A 205 8.16 12.56 7.35
CA PRO A 205 7.46 11.99 6.21
C PRO A 205 8.42 11.22 5.29
N GLU A 206 7.92 10.11 4.72
CA GLU A 206 8.66 9.36 3.69
C GLU A 206 8.06 9.61 2.32
N PHE A 207 8.93 9.79 1.32
CA PHE A 207 8.56 9.93 -0.08
C PHE A 207 9.16 8.78 -0.90
N ASP A 208 8.31 7.90 -1.40
CA ASP A 208 8.72 6.76 -2.23
C ASP A 208 8.91 7.20 -3.70
N TRP A 209 9.98 7.92 -3.94
CA TRP A 209 10.35 8.39 -5.27
C TRP A 209 11.73 7.89 -5.67
N LEU A 210 11.81 7.26 -6.84
CA LEU A 210 13.08 7.04 -7.52
C LEU A 210 13.38 8.26 -8.39
N ARG A 211 14.56 8.83 -8.21
CA ARG A 211 14.99 10.06 -8.90
C ARG A 211 16.14 9.77 -9.84
N SER A 212 16.14 10.42 -11.00
CA SER A 212 17.28 10.37 -11.89
C SER A 212 18.53 10.95 -11.20
N THR A 213 19.67 10.29 -11.36
CA THR A 213 20.96 10.81 -10.88
C THR A 213 21.28 12.20 -11.41
N GLY A 214 20.77 12.57 -12.60
CA GLY A 214 20.94 13.88 -13.20
C GLY A 214 20.21 15.03 -12.52
N GLU A 215 19.19 14.74 -11.69
CA GLU A 215 18.46 15.78 -10.92
C GLU A 215 19.27 16.34 -9.76
N PHE A 216 20.24 15.57 -9.26
CA PHE A 216 21.05 15.98 -8.13
C PHE A 216 22.31 16.69 -8.62
N SER A 217 22.22 18.02 -8.66
CA SER A 217 23.33 18.92 -9.03
C SER A 217 23.62 19.91 -7.91
N GLY A 218 24.79 20.55 -7.95
CA GLY A 218 25.19 21.53 -6.97
C GLY A 218 25.35 20.92 -5.56
N GLU A 219 24.92 21.64 -4.53
CA GLU A 219 25.09 21.25 -3.13
C GLU A 219 24.34 19.95 -2.75
N TRP A 220 23.20 19.65 -3.41
CA TRP A 220 22.42 18.44 -3.13
C TRP A 220 23.02 17.16 -3.72
N ALA A 221 24.07 17.25 -4.52
CA ALA A 221 24.87 16.10 -4.91
C ALA A 221 25.82 15.64 -3.80
N ASP A 222 26.06 16.48 -2.78
CA ASP A 222 26.98 16.23 -1.68
C ASP A 222 26.24 15.59 -0.47
N ARG A 223 26.80 14.49 0.03
CA ARG A 223 26.30 13.81 1.25
C ARG A 223 26.41 14.68 2.51
N ASP A 224 27.38 15.59 2.59
CA ASP A 224 27.57 16.46 3.74
C ASP A 224 26.45 17.50 3.83
N ARG A 225 25.93 17.98 2.69
CA ARG A 225 24.77 18.87 2.66
C ARG A 225 23.50 18.16 3.18
N TRP A 226 23.31 16.89 2.83
CA TRP A 226 22.21 16.08 3.36
C TRP A 226 22.36 15.80 4.85
N ARG A 227 23.58 15.60 5.35
CA ARG A 227 23.84 15.46 6.79
C ARG A 227 23.46 16.71 7.56
N GLU A 228 23.87 17.88 7.05
CA GLU A 228 23.52 19.18 7.64
C GLU A 228 21.99 19.38 7.65
N TYR A 229 21.31 19.06 6.55
CA TYR A 229 19.86 19.14 6.47
C TYR A 229 19.19 18.22 7.51
N ALA A 230 19.55 16.96 7.56
CA ALA A 230 18.99 16.01 8.53
C ALA A 230 19.29 16.42 9.98
N GLU A 231 20.50 16.91 10.25
CA GLU A 231 20.91 17.38 11.58
C GLU A 231 20.03 18.54 12.08
N ASN A 232 19.59 19.43 11.19
CA ASN A 232 18.73 20.57 11.54
C ASN A 232 17.27 20.17 11.79
N GLU A 233 16.82 19.05 11.22
CA GLU A 233 15.44 18.56 11.36
C GLU A 233 15.25 17.61 12.55
N LEU A 234 16.33 16.92 12.99
CA LEU A 234 16.26 15.97 14.08
C LEU A 234 16.25 16.68 15.46
N PRO A 235 15.50 16.15 16.45
CA PRO A 235 15.41 16.73 17.78
C PRO A 235 16.79 16.83 18.47
N GLU A 236 17.03 17.97 19.15
CA GLU A 236 18.30 18.24 19.85
C GLU A 236 18.49 17.37 21.10
N ASP A 237 17.41 16.90 21.70
CA ASP A 237 17.37 16.09 22.93
C ASP A 237 17.57 14.58 22.70
N LEU A 238 17.67 14.14 21.43
CA LEU A 238 18.01 12.75 21.13
C LEU A 238 19.42 12.39 21.60
N PRO A 239 19.65 11.15 22.10
CA PRO A 239 21.00 10.64 22.34
C PRO A 239 21.88 10.79 21.09
N ALA A 240 23.14 11.19 21.27
CA ALA A 240 24.02 11.54 20.16
C ALA A 240 24.25 10.40 19.14
N ASP A 241 24.32 9.14 19.64
CA ASP A 241 24.42 7.94 18.82
C ASP A 241 23.15 7.69 17.99
N ARG A 242 21.98 7.84 18.60
CA ARG A 242 20.69 7.72 17.91
C ARG A 242 20.51 8.80 16.85
N ARG A 243 20.84 10.04 17.19
CA ARG A 243 20.76 11.17 16.25
C ARG A 243 21.69 10.95 15.06
N ALA A 244 22.91 10.44 15.27
CA ALA A 244 23.83 10.10 14.19
C ALA A 244 23.27 8.98 13.29
N GLU A 245 22.69 7.93 13.87
CA GLU A 245 22.05 6.84 13.13
C GLU A 245 20.92 7.34 12.24
N LEU A 246 19.97 8.12 12.82
CA LEU A 246 18.83 8.65 12.07
C LEU A 246 19.28 9.60 10.95
N ARG A 247 20.25 10.45 11.22
CA ARG A 247 20.86 11.32 10.21
C ARG A 247 21.44 10.52 9.05
N ASP A 248 22.21 9.48 9.35
CA ASP A 248 22.85 8.67 8.31
C ASP A 248 21.79 7.89 7.50
N ARG A 249 20.70 7.42 8.13
CA ARG A 249 19.54 6.82 7.43
C ARG A 249 18.88 7.80 6.44
N VAL A 250 18.71 9.08 6.81
CA VAL A 250 18.18 10.11 5.88
C VAL A 250 19.10 10.26 4.68
N VAL A 251 20.41 10.34 4.93
CA VAL A 251 21.41 10.49 3.86
C VAL A 251 21.42 9.26 2.95
N ASP A 252 21.46 8.07 3.51
CA ASP A 252 21.49 6.83 2.73
C ASP A 252 20.23 6.72 1.87
N ARG A 253 19.05 6.95 2.43
CA ARG A 253 17.80 6.95 1.68
C ARG A 253 17.81 7.94 0.50
N ALA A 254 18.31 9.16 0.71
CA ALA A 254 18.41 10.16 -0.35
C ALA A 254 19.33 9.73 -1.50
N PHE A 255 20.30 8.86 -1.25
CA PHE A 255 21.22 8.35 -2.29
C PHE A 255 20.75 7.02 -2.88
N ASP A 256 20.14 6.13 -2.10
CA ASP A 256 19.64 4.82 -2.55
C ASP A 256 18.43 4.96 -3.49
N THR A 257 17.71 6.08 -3.41
CA THR A 257 16.61 6.38 -4.32
C THR A 257 17.04 6.95 -5.67
N ARG A 258 18.35 7.13 -5.91
CA ARG A 258 18.88 7.62 -7.19
C ARG A 258 19.11 6.46 -8.15
N VAL A 259 18.57 6.59 -9.34
CA VAL A 259 18.73 5.59 -10.40
C VAL A 259 19.43 6.20 -11.60
N SER A 260 20.34 5.43 -12.20
CA SER A 260 20.97 5.77 -13.48
C SER A 260 20.00 5.52 -14.65
N ASP A 261 20.30 6.08 -15.82
CA ASP A 261 19.51 5.84 -17.03
C ASP A 261 19.46 4.35 -17.39
N SER A 262 20.55 3.60 -17.17
CA SER A 262 20.59 2.16 -17.40
C SER A 262 19.72 1.37 -16.43
N GLU A 263 19.68 1.75 -15.17
CA GLU A 263 18.79 1.13 -14.18
C GLU A 263 17.33 1.48 -14.45
N ALA A 264 17.04 2.72 -14.85
CA ALA A 264 15.70 3.13 -15.26
C ALA A 264 15.21 2.35 -16.48
N ALA A 265 16.08 2.11 -17.47
CA ALA A 265 15.76 1.29 -18.63
C ALA A 265 15.49 -0.17 -18.26
N ALA A 266 16.34 -0.78 -17.41
CA ALA A 266 16.13 -2.14 -16.93
C ALA A 266 14.82 -2.30 -16.16
N ARG A 267 14.45 -1.32 -15.30
CA ARG A 267 13.17 -1.30 -14.60
C ARG A 267 11.99 -1.15 -15.56
N ALA A 268 12.14 -0.35 -16.63
CA ALA A 268 11.10 -0.19 -17.64
C ALA A 268 10.86 -1.49 -18.41
N ASP A 269 11.90 -2.26 -18.72
CA ASP A 269 11.78 -3.55 -19.39
C ASP A 269 11.12 -4.57 -18.47
N HIS A 270 11.57 -4.68 -17.21
CA HIS A 270 10.94 -5.54 -16.22
C HIS A 270 9.46 -5.18 -15.99
N GLY A 271 9.13 -3.90 -15.86
CA GLY A 271 7.76 -3.45 -15.67
C GLY A 271 6.84 -3.82 -16.85
N ARG A 272 7.34 -3.73 -18.10
CA ARG A 272 6.60 -4.17 -19.29
C ARG A 272 6.37 -5.69 -19.28
N GLU A 273 7.41 -6.47 -18.98
CA GLU A 273 7.33 -7.92 -18.87
C GLU A 273 6.29 -8.34 -17.83
N ARG A 274 6.36 -7.79 -16.62
CA ARG A 274 5.40 -8.08 -15.55
C ARG A 274 3.96 -7.72 -15.94
N LEU A 275 3.77 -6.59 -16.61
CA LEU A 275 2.43 -6.20 -17.09
C LEU A 275 1.88 -7.20 -18.10
N LEU A 276 2.69 -7.64 -19.05
CA LEU A 276 2.32 -8.63 -20.07
C LEU A 276 2.01 -10.01 -19.45
N ASP A 277 2.80 -10.44 -18.46
CA ASP A 277 2.56 -11.68 -17.73
C ASP A 277 1.19 -11.71 -17.05
N VAL A 278 0.81 -10.60 -16.41
CA VAL A 278 -0.47 -10.49 -15.70
C VAL A 278 -1.65 -10.41 -16.66
N LEU A 279 -1.53 -9.69 -17.76
CA LEU A 279 -2.57 -9.56 -18.78
C LEU A 279 -2.71 -10.83 -19.66
N GLY A 280 -1.68 -11.68 -19.68
CA GLY A 280 -1.60 -12.86 -20.51
C GLY A 280 -1.13 -12.57 -21.92
N HIS A 281 -0.04 -13.24 -22.35
CA HIS A 281 0.59 -13.02 -23.65
C HIS A 281 -0.38 -13.25 -24.82
N ASP A 282 -1.22 -14.30 -24.75
CA ASP A 282 -2.16 -14.61 -25.82
C ASP A 282 -3.19 -13.48 -26.00
N ALA A 283 -3.73 -12.93 -24.90
CA ALA A 283 -4.69 -11.82 -24.96
C ALA A 283 -4.07 -10.55 -25.54
N VAL A 284 -2.80 -10.29 -25.27
CA VAL A 284 -2.06 -9.17 -25.85
C VAL A 284 -1.79 -9.39 -27.34
N LEU A 285 -1.37 -10.60 -27.74
CA LEU A 285 -1.13 -10.93 -29.14
C LEU A 285 -2.41 -10.87 -29.97
N ASP A 286 -3.54 -11.33 -29.44
CA ASP A 286 -4.84 -11.26 -30.10
C ASP A 286 -5.30 -9.80 -30.33
N ALA A 287 -4.86 -8.86 -29.49
CA ALA A 287 -5.17 -7.44 -29.65
C ALA A 287 -4.28 -6.73 -30.68
N ILE A 288 -3.18 -7.35 -31.12
CA ILE A 288 -2.24 -6.78 -32.08
C ILE A 288 -2.61 -7.25 -33.51
N PRO A 289 -2.83 -6.34 -34.48
CA PRO A 289 -3.08 -6.73 -35.85
C PRO A 289 -1.95 -7.60 -36.42
N ASP A 290 -2.30 -8.71 -37.11
CA ASP A 290 -1.36 -9.65 -37.76
C ASP A 290 -0.27 -8.95 -38.59
N GLU A 291 -0.63 -7.88 -39.28
CA GLU A 291 0.29 -7.12 -40.09
C GLU A 291 1.43 -6.50 -39.26
N LYS A 292 1.11 -6.01 -38.06
CA LYS A 292 2.10 -5.46 -37.13
C LYS A 292 3.04 -6.55 -36.61
N ILE A 293 2.49 -7.72 -36.29
CA ILE A 293 3.30 -8.86 -35.83
C ILE A 293 4.26 -9.30 -36.93
N ARG A 294 3.78 -9.43 -38.19
CA ARG A 294 4.65 -9.79 -39.34
C ARG A 294 5.73 -8.77 -39.59
N SER A 295 5.39 -7.48 -39.64
CA SER A 295 6.36 -6.40 -39.82
C SER A 295 7.46 -6.41 -38.75
N TYR A 296 7.08 -6.70 -37.50
CA TYR A 296 8.04 -6.83 -36.40
C TYR A 296 8.99 -8.03 -36.60
N LEU A 297 8.45 -9.20 -36.99
CA LEU A 297 9.25 -10.43 -37.23
C LEU A 297 10.19 -10.27 -38.42
N ASP A 298 9.76 -9.55 -39.46
CA ASP A 298 10.56 -9.27 -40.68
C ASP A 298 11.61 -8.19 -40.47
N GLY A 299 11.67 -7.57 -39.29
CA GLY A 299 12.61 -6.48 -38.96
C GLY A 299 12.28 -5.14 -39.64
N GLU A 300 11.04 -4.99 -40.11
CA GLU A 300 10.54 -3.78 -40.79
C GLU A 300 9.84 -2.81 -39.80
N SER A 301 10.04 -2.99 -38.49
CA SER A 301 9.42 -2.12 -37.48
C SER A 301 9.97 -0.70 -37.56
N ASP A 302 9.11 0.27 -37.79
CA ASP A 302 9.41 1.69 -37.59
C ASP A 302 9.81 1.95 -36.12
N PRO A 303 10.86 2.70 -35.84
CA PRO A 303 11.36 2.97 -34.49
C PRO A 303 10.38 3.71 -33.59
#